data_9a8c29dbe7e084c959d7ef32fceb0f7b
#
_entry.id   9a8c29dbe7e084c959d7ef32fceb0f7b
#
_cell.length_a   1.000
_cell.length_b   1.000
_cell.length_c   1.000
_cell.angle_alpha   90.00
_cell.angle_beta   90.00
_cell.angle_gamma   90.00
#
_symmetry.space_group_name_H-M   'P 1'
#
loop_
_entity.id
_entity.type
_entity.pdbx_description
1 polymer ?
#
loop_
_entity_poly.entity_id
_entity_poly.type
_entity_poly.pdbx_seq_one_letter_code
_entity_poly.pdbx_strand_id
1 'polypeptide(L)'
;TFTAANGEGYFANTSGGAFTMNLPAGTAGNIVSVVDYTNTFQTNPLTITPNGSQKIGGVGGGTDLSTEGQSVTFVYVDDTEGWKNVQDSTSNVIGNPFLQATGGTVTTSGNCKIHTFTGPGTFTVSAVSTNCAAENVVSYAIIGGGGAGGGQGGGGGGGAGYREVKSPSTSYTASPLDGYPSSPNRVTVTAQAYPIVVGGGGTAPGLKRIGCNGANSSALGVTAAGGGGGGSRSGCGPGCNPSERAGNPGGSGGGGGGSCGPRPDPAAGNGNVPPVSPPQGQPGGIGKNSGNHQGGGGGGAGGAGAAGSATPNPDTGGPGGPGTPTSITGSPVLRTGGGGGGNQGPTAGAAGPGGGGIGGLPGGPGAAGSANTGGGGGGTGFPASPASNGGSGIVIIRYKFK
;
A
#
# COMPACT_ATOMS: atom_id res chain seq x y z
N THR A 1 6.84 -11.84 29.18
CA THR A 1 8.24 -12.09 28.77
C THR A 1 9.15 -12.06 29.98
N PHE A 2 10.08 -13.02 30.07
CA PHE A 2 11.13 -13.08 31.08
C PHE A 2 12.41 -13.71 30.51
N THR A 3 13.54 -13.59 31.19
CA THR A 3 14.79 -14.23 30.80
C THR A 3 15.08 -15.38 31.76
N ALA A 4 15.32 -16.56 31.18
CA ALA A 4 15.68 -17.75 31.96
C ALA A 4 17.11 -17.64 32.49
N ALA A 5 17.39 -18.37 33.56
CA ALA A 5 18.72 -18.49 34.14
C ALA A 5 19.35 -19.85 33.80
N ASN A 6 20.68 -19.88 33.71
CA ASN A 6 21.41 -21.13 33.49
C ASN A 6 21.23 -22.10 34.66
N GLY A 7 20.98 -23.37 34.36
CA GLY A 7 20.80 -24.45 35.32
C GLY A 7 19.37 -24.57 35.88
N GLU A 8 18.43 -23.79 35.37
CA GLU A 8 17.04 -23.79 35.82
C GLU A 8 16.08 -24.51 34.89
N GLY A 9 15.01 -25.06 35.47
CA GLY A 9 13.86 -25.62 34.78
C GLY A 9 12.59 -24.80 35.07
N TYR A 10 11.79 -24.59 34.05
CA TYR A 10 10.59 -23.74 34.09
C TYR A 10 9.32 -24.51 33.78
N PHE A 11 8.29 -24.29 34.58
CA PHE A 11 6.93 -24.72 34.33
C PHE A 11 6.16 -23.56 33.70
N ALA A 12 6.00 -23.58 32.39
CA ALA A 12 5.39 -22.49 31.64
C ALA A 12 3.86 -22.64 31.58
N ASN A 13 3.15 -21.71 32.22
CA ASN A 13 1.69 -21.65 32.16
C ASN A 13 1.24 -20.62 31.11
N THR A 14 0.76 -21.10 29.96
CA THR A 14 0.23 -20.26 28.89
C THR A 14 -1.30 -20.22 28.84
N SER A 15 -2.01 -20.69 29.85
CA SER A 15 -3.48 -20.66 29.90
C SER A 15 -4.06 -19.24 29.85
N GLY A 16 -3.31 -18.24 30.31
CA GLY A 16 -3.68 -16.81 30.24
C GLY A 16 -3.25 -16.09 28.96
N GLY A 17 -2.60 -16.78 28.03
CA GLY A 17 -2.10 -16.24 26.76
C GLY A 17 -0.64 -16.60 26.48
N ALA A 18 -0.24 -16.48 25.21
CA ALA A 18 1.13 -16.72 24.76
C ALA A 18 2.12 -15.71 25.38
N PHE A 19 3.33 -16.14 25.67
CA PHE A 19 4.40 -15.25 26.13
C PHE A 19 5.78 -15.72 25.65
N THR A 20 6.83 -14.91 25.93
CA THR A 20 8.20 -15.18 25.49
C THR A 20 9.10 -15.51 26.68
N MET A 21 9.91 -16.56 26.53
CA MET A 21 11.04 -16.87 27.40
C MET A 21 12.34 -16.60 26.61
N ASN A 22 13.15 -15.67 27.09
CA ASN A 22 14.48 -15.42 26.55
C ASN A 22 15.48 -16.40 27.17
N LEU A 23 16.28 -17.05 26.35
CA LEU A 23 17.43 -17.82 26.84
C LEU A 23 18.52 -16.86 27.33
N PRO A 24 19.29 -17.21 28.37
CA PRO A 24 20.39 -16.38 28.86
C PRO A 24 21.50 -16.30 27.82
N ALA A 25 22.49 -15.42 28.05
CA ALA A 25 23.74 -15.46 27.30
C ALA A 25 24.41 -16.82 27.50
N GLY A 26 24.50 -17.61 26.42
CA GLY A 26 25.01 -18.98 26.47
C GLY A 26 26.52 -19.02 26.50
N THR A 27 27.04 -19.92 27.35
CA THR A 27 28.41 -20.44 27.30
C THR A 27 28.33 -21.96 27.27
N ALA A 28 29.31 -22.62 26.66
CA ALA A 28 29.29 -24.08 26.48
C ALA A 28 28.97 -24.82 27.78
N GLY A 29 27.97 -25.69 27.73
CA GLY A 29 27.46 -26.43 28.89
C GLY A 29 26.33 -25.76 29.67
N ASN A 30 25.92 -24.52 29.34
CA ASN A 30 24.72 -23.92 29.96
C ASN A 30 23.47 -24.73 29.60
N ILE A 31 22.55 -24.88 30.58
CA ILE A 31 21.34 -25.70 30.42
C ILE A 31 20.13 -24.88 30.87
N VAL A 32 19.05 -24.95 30.08
CA VAL A 32 17.72 -24.43 30.41
C VAL A 32 16.68 -25.46 30.02
N SER A 33 15.76 -25.78 30.91
CA SER A 33 14.65 -26.70 30.65
C SER A 33 13.31 -25.96 30.76
N VAL A 34 12.33 -26.35 29.95
CA VAL A 34 10.96 -25.83 30.03
C VAL A 34 9.95 -26.91 29.71
N VAL A 35 8.81 -26.89 30.41
CA VAL A 35 7.69 -27.81 30.18
C VAL A 35 6.37 -27.04 30.12
N ASP A 36 5.46 -27.47 29.25
CA ASP A 36 4.07 -26.99 29.20
C ASP A 36 3.33 -27.44 30.46
N TYR A 37 3.14 -26.51 31.42
CA TYR A 37 2.53 -26.82 32.72
C TYR A 37 1.02 -27.11 32.63
N THR A 38 0.34 -26.45 31.68
CA THR A 38 -1.13 -26.49 31.58
C THR A 38 -1.65 -27.20 30.34
N ASN A 39 -0.75 -27.80 29.54
CA ASN A 39 -1.08 -28.41 28.25
C ASN A 39 -1.80 -27.44 27.30
N THR A 40 -1.26 -26.22 27.15
CA THR A 40 -1.88 -25.13 26.36
C THR A 40 -0.99 -24.55 25.26
N PHE A 41 0.23 -25.09 25.04
CA PHE A 41 1.14 -24.59 24.00
C PHE A 41 0.55 -24.68 22.58
N GLN A 42 -0.33 -25.63 22.30
CA GLN A 42 -0.99 -25.76 21.00
C GLN A 42 -1.97 -24.62 20.70
N THR A 43 -2.50 -23.95 21.72
CA THR A 43 -3.43 -22.81 21.59
C THR A 43 -2.73 -21.47 21.85
N ASN A 44 -1.83 -21.45 22.82
CA ASN A 44 -1.06 -20.29 23.26
C ASN A 44 0.43 -20.66 23.30
N PRO A 45 1.16 -20.59 22.17
CA PRO A 45 2.55 -21.02 22.10
C PRO A 45 3.47 -20.27 23.06
N LEU A 46 4.50 -20.97 23.56
CA LEU A 46 5.62 -20.37 24.25
C LEU A 46 6.71 -20.03 23.23
N THR A 47 7.00 -18.75 23.04
CA THR A 47 8.10 -18.32 22.18
C THR A 47 9.43 -18.39 22.94
N ILE A 48 10.41 -19.10 22.42
CA ILE A 48 11.78 -19.16 22.90
C ILE A 48 12.64 -18.22 22.07
N THR A 49 13.37 -17.29 22.69
CA THR A 49 14.23 -16.35 21.98
C THR A 49 15.67 -16.47 22.48
N PRO A 50 16.67 -16.71 21.62
CA PRO A 50 18.07 -16.75 22.04
C PRO A 50 18.58 -15.34 22.39
N ASN A 51 19.67 -15.26 23.15
CA ASN A 51 20.29 -14.00 23.52
C ASN A 51 21.03 -13.36 22.35
N GLY A 52 20.70 -12.11 22.03
CA GLY A 52 21.40 -11.34 20.98
C GLY A 52 21.44 -12.04 19.62
N SER A 53 22.63 -12.30 19.10
CA SER A 53 22.86 -13.00 17.83
C SER A 53 23.06 -14.51 17.96
N GLN A 54 22.89 -15.07 19.17
CA GLN A 54 23.02 -16.50 19.39
C GLN A 54 21.95 -17.28 18.64
N LYS A 55 22.15 -18.59 18.48
CA LYS A 55 21.35 -19.45 17.62
C LYS A 55 20.63 -20.52 18.43
N ILE A 56 19.61 -21.12 17.80
CA ILE A 56 18.98 -22.36 18.24
C ILE A 56 19.10 -23.36 17.10
N GLY A 57 19.82 -24.49 17.34
CA GLY A 57 20.06 -25.51 16.32
C GLY A 57 20.80 -25.02 15.08
N GLY A 58 21.76 -24.10 15.24
CA GLY A 58 22.52 -23.49 14.15
C GLY A 58 21.81 -22.37 13.41
N VAL A 59 20.56 -22.05 13.76
CA VAL A 59 19.72 -21.04 13.08
C VAL A 59 19.48 -19.85 14.02
N GLY A 60 19.64 -18.63 13.50
CA GLY A 60 19.31 -17.39 14.21
C GLY A 60 17.80 -17.19 14.32
N GLY A 61 17.39 -16.46 15.35
CA GLY A 61 15.97 -16.16 15.61
C GLY A 61 15.31 -17.08 16.64
N GLY A 62 14.13 -16.67 17.12
CA GLY A 62 13.34 -17.43 18.08
C GLY A 62 12.57 -18.59 17.44
N THR A 63 12.04 -19.46 18.30
CA THR A 63 11.18 -20.60 17.89
C THR A 63 9.99 -20.69 18.83
N ASP A 64 8.88 -21.25 18.35
CA ASP A 64 7.69 -21.49 19.16
C ASP A 64 7.61 -22.96 19.58
N LEU A 65 7.38 -23.17 20.88
CA LEU A 65 6.94 -24.45 21.41
C LEU A 65 5.41 -24.46 21.32
N SER A 66 4.84 -25.28 20.44
CA SER A 66 3.43 -25.27 20.07
C SER A 66 2.75 -26.62 20.12
N THR A 67 3.34 -27.60 20.81
CA THR A 67 2.76 -28.92 20.98
C THR A 67 2.26 -29.08 22.41
N GLU A 68 1.05 -29.64 22.58
CA GLU A 68 0.46 -29.95 23.87
C GLU A 68 1.37 -30.84 24.73
N GLY A 69 1.63 -30.42 25.95
CA GLY A 69 2.47 -31.16 26.90
C GLY A 69 3.96 -31.20 26.53
N GLN A 70 4.42 -30.37 25.60
CA GLN A 70 5.81 -30.35 25.14
C GLN A 70 6.76 -29.99 26.28
N SER A 71 7.87 -30.75 26.38
CA SER A 71 8.99 -30.41 27.25
C SER A 71 10.29 -30.42 26.45
N VAL A 72 11.15 -29.42 26.71
CA VAL A 72 12.41 -29.26 25.99
C VAL A 72 13.52 -28.88 26.96
N THR A 73 14.69 -29.53 26.82
CA THR A 73 15.92 -29.15 27.50
C THR A 73 16.89 -28.62 26.45
N PHE A 74 17.29 -27.37 26.59
CA PHE A 74 18.29 -26.72 25.76
C PHE A 74 19.65 -26.76 26.45
N VAL A 75 20.69 -27.09 25.67
CA VAL A 75 22.09 -26.97 26.09
C VAL A 75 22.82 -26.07 25.11
N TYR A 76 23.56 -25.07 25.60
CA TYR A 76 24.42 -24.26 24.76
C TYR A 76 25.69 -25.03 24.41
N VAL A 77 25.93 -25.22 23.13
CA VAL A 77 27.07 -26.00 22.63
C VAL A 77 28.24 -25.07 22.31
N ASP A 78 28.05 -24.16 21.36
CA ASP A 78 29.06 -23.23 20.87
C ASP A 78 28.39 -22.08 20.06
N ASP A 79 29.17 -21.17 19.50
CA ASP A 79 28.65 -20.04 18.72
C ASP A 79 28.17 -20.44 17.31
N THR A 80 28.51 -21.65 16.83
CA THR A 80 28.07 -22.16 15.54
C THR A 80 26.67 -22.74 15.61
N GLU A 81 26.44 -23.64 16.56
CA GLU A 81 25.17 -24.33 16.78
C GLU A 81 24.24 -23.60 17.77
N GLY A 82 24.80 -22.86 18.70
CA GLY A 82 24.07 -22.16 19.73
C GLY A 82 23.45 -23.11 20.77
N TRP A 83 22.19 -22.88 21.08
CA TRP A 83 21.38 -23.72 21.94
C TRP A 83 20.85 -24.93 21.17
N LYS A 84 21.11 -26.13 21.64
CA LYS A 84 20.54 -27.38 21.08
C LYS A 84 19.64 -28.05 22.08
N ASN A 85 18.52 -28.59 21.58
CA ASN A 85 17.71 -29.48 22.40
C ASN A 85 18.41 -30.85 22.52
N VAL A 86 18.60 -31.28 23.76
CA VAL A 86 19.16 -32.61 24.07
C VAL A 86 18.10 -33.58 24.55
N GLN A 87 16.95 -33.06 24.91
CA GLN A 87 15.77 -33.84 25.27
C GLN A 87 14.52 -33.07 24.86
N ASP A 88 13.67 -33.69 24.09
CA ASP A 88 12.42 -33.14 23.58
C ASP A 88 11.38 -34.27 23.52
N SER A 89 10.15 -33.95 23.91
CA SER A 89 9.04 -34.90 23.83
C SER A 89 8.49 -35.09 22.41
N THR A 90 8.89 -34.26 21.44
CA THR A 90 8.30 -34.29 20.09
C THR A 90 9.30 -34.38 18.95
N SER A 91 10.28 -33.46 18.84
CA SER A 91 11.24 -33.41 17.75
C SER A 91 12.39 -32.44 18.06
N ASN A 92 13.37 -32.35 17.17
CA ASN A 92 14.43 -31.34 17.25
C ASN A 92 13.87 -29.93 17.15
N VAL A 93 14.11 -29.12 18.18
CA VAL A 93 13.77 -27.70 18.18
C VAL A 93 14.89 -26.89 17.54
N ILE A 94 14.58 -26.16 16.50
CA ILE A 94 15.51 -25.28 15.79
C ILE A 94 14.97 -23.86 15.78
N GLY A 95 15.84 -22.89 15.61
CA GLY A 95 15.42 -21.50 15.40
C GLY A 95 14.56 -21.36 14.13
N ASN A 96 13.75 -20.31 14.11
CA ASN A 96 12.93 -20.04 12.94
C ASN A 96 13.81 -19.55 11.77
N PRO A 97 13.96 -20.32 10.67
CA PRO A 97 14.84 -19.97 9.56
C PRO A 97 14.25 -18.92 8.62
N PHE A 98 12.99 -18.53 8.83
CA PHE A 98 12.29 -17.60 7.95
C PHE A 98 12.44 -16.15 8.40
N LEU A 99 12.13 -15.23 7.49
CA LEU A 99 12.13 -13.80 7.75
C LEU A 99 11.14 -13.45 8.88
N GLN A 100 11.61 -12.67 9.85
CA GLN A 100 10.81 -12.17 10.96
C GLN A 100 10.75 -10.64 10.92
N ALA A 101 9.54 -10.10 11.00
CA ALA A 101 9.33 -8.66 11.01
C ALA A 101 8.09 -8.27 11.80
N THR A 102 8.06 -6.99 12.22
CA THR A 102 6.96 -6.35 12.94
C THR A 102 6.55 -5.05 12.26
N GLY A 103 5.41 -4.48 12.67
CA GLY A 103 4.89 -3.19 12.20
C GLY A 103 3.62 -3.31 11.36
N GLY A 104 2.81 -2.25 11.42
CA GLY A 104 1.50 -2.21 10.76
C GLY A 104 0.50 -3.23 11.30
N THR A 105 -0.60 -3.39 10.57
CA THR A 105 -1.58 -4.47 10.85
C THR A 105 -1.11 -5.74 10.16
N VAL A 106 -0.93 -6.82 10.94
CA VAL A 106 -0.40 -8.10 10.46
C VAL A 106 -1.54 -9.08 10.23
N THR A 107 -1.56 -9.69 9.05
CA THR A 107 -2.46 -10.80 8.69
C THR A 107 -1.65 -11.93 8.03
N THR A 108 -2.25 -13.08 7.85
CA THR A 108 -1.62 -14.23 7.17
C THR A 108 -2.44 -14.70 5.99
N SER A 109 -1.76 -15.21 4.96
CA SER A 109 -2.40 -15.85 3.80
C SER A 109 -1.48 -16.98 3.31
N GLY A 110 -1.91 -18.22 3.52
CA GLY A 110 -1.07 -19.39 3.31
C GLY A 110 0.22 -19.32 4.15
N ASN A 111 1.36 -19.49 3.51
CA ASN A 111 2.68 -19.45 4.14
C ASN A 111 3.28 -18.03 4.19
N CYS A 112 2.47 -16.98 4.05
CA CYS A 112 2.93 -15.60 4.01
C CYS A 112 2.33 -14.76 5.14
N LYS A 113 3.14 -13.87 5.73
CA LYS A 113 2.70 -12.72 6.52
C LYS A 113 2.53 -11.50 5.63
N ILE A 114 1.53 -10.68 5.98
CA ILE A 114 1.15 -9.47 5.26
C ILE A 114 1.07 -8.34 6.27
N HIS A 115 1.89 -7.31 6.09
CA HIS A 115 1.89 -6.09 6.88
C HIS A 115 1.21 -4.99 6.09
N THR A 116 0.15 -4.40 6.64
CA THR A 116 -0.63 -3.33 6.02
C THR A 116 -0.50 -2.05 6.83
N PHE A 117 -0.12 -0.96 6.15
CA PHE A 117 0.01 0.38 6.72
C PHE A 117 -0.97 1.32 6.04
N THR A 118 -1.90 1.88 6.81
CA THR A 118 -2.87 2.90 6.37
C THR A 118 -2.49 4.31 6.85
N GLY A 119 -1.36 4.44 7.52
CA GLY A 119 -0.73 5.67 8.01
C GLY A 119 0.77 5.48 8.15
N PRO A 120 1.53 6.53 8.48
CA PRO A 120 2.96 6.45 8.73
C PRO A 120 3.30 5.42 9.81
N GLY A 121 4.44 4.74 9.68
CA GLY A 121 4.86 3.71 10.62
C GLY A 121 6.27 3.21 10.33
N THR A 122 6.60 2.05 10.88
CA THR A 122 7.89 1.40 10.66
C THR A 122 7.67 -0.10 10.42
N PHE A 123 8.30 -0.62 9.39
CA PHE A 123 8.44 -2.06 9.15
C PHE A 123 9.82 -2.46 9.67
N THR A 124 9.87 -3.23 10.76
CA THR A 124 11.13 -3.62 11.39
C THR A 124 11.40 -5.10 11.13
N VAL A 125 12.47 -5.39 10.40
CA VAL A 125 12.97 -6.74 10.20
C VAL A 125 13.93 -7.06 11.34
N SER A 126 13.55 -8.04 12.18
CA SER A 126 14.35 -8.51 13.32
C SER A 126 15.30 -9.65 12.94
N ALA A 127 14.91 -10.50 11.97
CA ALA A 127 15.75 -11.55 11.43
C ALA A 127 15.48 -11.75 9.94
N VAL A 128 16.54 -11.99 9.16
CA VAL A 128 16.42 -12.38 7.76
C VAL A 128 16.30 -13.89 7.64
N SER A 129 15.72 -14.37 6.51
CA SER A 129 15.69 -15.82 6.24
C SER A 129 17.09 -16.36 6.03
N THR A 130 17.39 -17.44 6.71
CA THR A 130 18.59 -18.27 6.52
C THR A 130 18.31 -19.51 5.69
N ASN A 131 17.04 -19.83 5.45
CA ASN A 131 16.60 -20.97 4.66
C ASN A 131 16.93 -20.81 3.17
N CYS A 132 16.61 -19.63 2.60
CA CYS A 132 16.90 -19.31 1.21
C CYS A 132 17.04 -17.80 1.03
N ALA A 133 18.10 -17.34 0.37
CA ALA A 133 18.33 -15.90 0.11
C ALA A 133 17.17 -15.24 -0.67
N ALA A 134 16.46 -15.99 -1.53
CA ALA A 134 15.30 -15.48 -2.26
C ALA A 134 14.12 -15.10 -1.35
N GLU A 135 14.03 -15.66 -0.13
CA GLU A 135 12.98 -15.33 0.84
C GLU A 135 13.20 -13.95 1.49
N ASN A 136 14.41 -13.38 1.38
CA ASN A 136 14.72 -12.02 1.81
C ASN A 136 14.30 -10.97 0.77
N VAL A 137 13.87 -11.39 -0.41
CA VAL A 137 13.18 -10.51 -1.36
C VAL A 137 11.71 -10.44 -0.97
N VAL A 138 11.26 -9.30 -0.49
CA VAL A 138 9.86 -9.11 -0.08
C VAL A 138 8.99 -8.67 -1.26
N SER A 139 7.71 -9.08 -1.23
CA SER A 139 6.69 -8.49 -2.08
C SER A 139 6.16 -7.22 -1.43
N TYR A 140 5.83 -6.23 -2.25
CA TYR A 140 5.20 -5.02 -1.78
C TYR A 140 4.19 -4.46 -2.78
N ALA A 141 3.21 -3.70 -2.29
CA ALA A 141 2.40 -2.77 -3.05
C ALA A 141 2.44 -1.43 -2.31
N ILE A 142 3.00 -0.40 -2.96
CA ILE A 142 3.13 0.96 -2.43
C ILE A 142 2.26 1.85 -3.30
N ILE A 143 1.29 2.53 -2.69
CA ILE A 143 0.26 3.31 -3.35
C ILE A 143 0.23 4.69 -2.72
N GLY A 144 0.43 5.74 -3.51
CA GLY A 144 0.36 7.14 -3.07
C GLY A 144 -1.06 7.58 -2.74
N GLY A 145 -1.25 8.83 -2.34
CA GLY A 145 -2.58 9.45 -2.25
C GLY A 145 -3.09 9.85 -3.62
N GLY A 146 -4.40 9.71 -3.89
CA GLY A 146 -5.04 10.17 -5.11
C GLY A 146 -5.15 11.70 -5.15
N GLY A 147 -5.21 12.28 -6.34
CA GLY A 147 -5.41 13.73 -6.55
C GLY A 147 -6.85 14.16 -6.24
N ALA A 148 -7.05 15.41 -5.86
CA ALA A 148 -8.39 15.97 -5.71
C ALA A 148 -9.01 16.31 -7.07
N GLY A 149 -10.34 16.32 -7.14
CA GLY A 149 -11.07 16.83 -8.29
C GLY A 149 -10.93 18.34 -8.45
N GLY A 150 -11.15 18.86 -9.64
CA GLY A 150 -11.17 20.30 -9.94
C GLY A 150 -12.51 20.95 -9.64
N GLY A 151 -12.52 22.26 -9.38
CA GLY A 151 -13.72 23.05 -9.12
C GLY A 151 -14.44 23.48 -10.40
N GLN A 152 -15.74 23.74 -10.34
CA GLN A 152 -16.60 24.32 -11.40
C GLN A 152 -16.50 23.64 -12.79
N GLY A 153 -17.24 22.57 -13.03
CA GLY A 153 -17.10 21.80 -14.25
C GLY A 153 -15.71 21.23 -14.39
N GLY A 154 -15.11 20.90 -13.26
CA GLY A 154 -13.71 20.49 -13.15
C GLY A 154 -13.46 19.08 -13.64
N GLY A 155 -12.21 18.78 -13.99
CA GLY A 155 -11.73 17.44 -14.26
C GLY A 155 -11.64 16.59 -13.01
N GLY A 156 -11.73 15.28 -13.17
CA GLY A 156 -11.47 14.34 -12.08
C GLY A 156 -9.99 14.32 -11.67
N GLY A 157 -9.70 14.10 -10.39
CA GLY A 157 -8.37 13.86 -9.87
C GLY A 157 -7.81 12.55 -10.39
N GLY A 158 -6.51 12.47 -10.66
CA GLY A 158 -5.82 11.24 -11.01
C GLY A 158 -5.73 10.28 -9.83
N GLY A 159 -5.79 8.98 -10.08
CA GLY A 159 -5.40 7.96 -9.12
C GLY A 159 -3.91 8.11 -8.78
N ALA A 160 -3.52 7.61 -7.65
CA ALA A 160 -2.14 7.62 -7.19
C ALA A 160 -1.23 6.79 -8.10
N GLY A 161 0.07 7.00 -7.96
CA GLY A 161 1.07 6.08 -8.47
C GLY A 161 0.99 4.74 -7.75
N TYR A 162 1.16 3.67 -8.49
CA TYR A 162 1.14 2.29 -8.05
C TYR A 162 2.48 1.61 -8.32
N ARG A 163 3.11 1.07 -7.27
CA ARG A 163 4.37 0.32 -7.37
C ARG A 163 4.19 -1.03 -6.70
N GLU A 164 4.41 -2.09 -7.46
CA GLU A 164 4.32 -3.47 -6.97
C GLU A 164 5.53 -4.28 -7.38
N VAL A 165 5.97 -5.17 -6.49
CA VAL A 165 6.88 -6.27 -6.79
C VAL A 165 6.34 -7.53 -6.14
N LYS A 166 6.28 -8.61 -6.90
CA LYS A 166 6.00 -9.95 -6.40
C LYS A 166 7.29 -10.74 -6.27
N SER A 167 7.68 -11.06 -5.04
CA SER A 167 8.80 -11.97 -4.77
C SER A 167 8.50 -13.38 -5.28
N PRO A 168 9.51 -14.11 -5.77
CA PRO A 168 9.34 -15.52 -6.18
C PRO A 168 8.97 -16.45 -5.02
N SER A 169 9.27 -16.05 -3.78
CA SER A 169 8.95 -16.84 -2.58
C SER A 169 7.51 -16.67 -2.09
N THR A 170 6.72 -15.76 -2.69
CA THR A 170 5.34 -15.49 -2.28
C THR A 170 4.34 -15.91 -3.36
N SER A 171 3.25 -16.59 -2.93
CA SER A 171 2.23 -17.07 -3.85
C SER A 171 1.01 -16.15 -3.82
N TYR A 172 0.80 -15.35 -4.87
CA TYR A 172 -0.42 -14.57 -5.14
C TYR A 172 -0.42 -14.10 -6.60
N THR A 173 -1.54 -13.58 -7.10
CA THR A 173 -1.62 -12.98 -8.44
C THR A 173 -1.24 -11.50 -8.34
N ALA A 174 -0.10 -11.14 -8.92
CA ALA A 174 0.36 -9.75 -9.02
C ALA A 174 -0.45 -8.97 -10.06
N SER A 175 -0.36 -7.64 -9.98
CA SER A 175 -0.90 -6.77 -11.03
C SER A 175 -0.07 -6.85 -12.32
N PRO A 176 -0.63 -6.37 -13.45
CA PRO A 176 0.16 -6.20 -14.68
C PRO A 176 1.33 -5.20 -14.55
N LEU A 177 1.40 -4.46 -13.44
CA LEU A 177 2.45 -3.49 -13.14
C LEU A 177 3.53 -4.06 -12.21
N ASP A 178 3.64 -5.40 -12.11
CA ASP A 178 4.71 -6.06 -11.35
C ASP A 178 6.08 -5.70 -11.92
N GLY A 179 6.90 -5.08 -11.08
CA GLY A 179 8.26 -4.64 -11.44
C GLY A 179 9.35 -5.69 -11.21
N TYR A 180 9.01 -6.92 -10.77
CA TYR A 180 9.96 -8.02 -10.62
C TYR A 180 10.41 -8.54 -12.01
N PRO A 181 11.67 -8.96 -12.21
CA PRO A 181 12.79 -8.96 -11.26
C PRO A 181 13.69 -7.71 -11.33
N SER A 182 13.25 -6.65 -12.00
CA SER A 182 14.10 -5.51 -12.36
C SER A 182 14.62 -4.72 -11.15
N SER A 183 15.90 -4.37 -11.17
CA SER A 183 16.45 -3.34 -10.29
C SER A 183 16.05 -1.95 -10.85
N PRO A 184 15.69 -0.94 -10.02
CA PRO A 184 15.77 -0.92 -8.55
C PRO A 184 14.48 -1.40 -7.84
N ASN A 185 13.51 -1.98 -8.56
CA ASN A 185 12.22 -2.36 -7.97
C ASN A 185 12.36 -3.50 -6.96
N ARG A 186 13.14 -4.54 -7.31
CA ARG A 186 13.38 -5.68 -6.42
C ARG A 186 14.14 -5.26 -5.16
N VAL A 187 13.54 -5.45 -3.99
CA VAL A 187 14.15 -5.12 -2.70
C VAL A 187 14.46 -6.39 -1.91
N THR A 188 15.73 -6.56 -1.55
CA THR A 188 16.18 -7.56 -0.58
C THR A 188 16.32 -6.85 0.77
N VAL A 189 15.59 -7.32 1.77
CA VAL A 189 15.64 -6.72 3.10
C VAL A 189 16.80 -7.25 3.92
N THR A 190 17.26 -6.43 4.86
CA THR A 190 18.24 -6.77 5.90
C THR A 190 17.62 -6.53 7.27
N ALA A 191 18.22 -7.03 8.34
CA ALA A 191 17.73 -6.85 9.70
C ALA A 191 17.92 -5.38 10.14
N GLN A 192 16.87 -4.58 9.93
CA GLN A 192 16.83 -3.16 10.29
C GLN A 192 15.38 -2.63 10.27
N ALA A 193 15.21 -1.40 10.70
CA ALA A 193 13.95 -0.66 10.62
C ALA A 193 13.84 0.07 9.26
N TYR A 194 12.70 -0.07 8.60
CA TYR A 194 12.36 0.62 7.35
C TYR A 194 11.22 1.61 7.61
N PRO A 195 11.43 2.91 7.43
CA PRO A 195 10.37 3.89 7.59
C PRO A 195 9.30 3.70 6.52
N ILE A 196 8.04 3.84 6.91
CA ILE A 196 6.87 3.79 6.05
C ILE A 196 6.20 5.14 6.05
N VAL A 197 6.01 5.71 4.87
CA VAL A 197 5.21 6.93 4.65
C VAL A 197 3.99 6.56 3.84
N VAL A 198 2.81 6.92 4.31
CA VAL A 198 1.55 6.75 3.58
C VAL A 198 1.02 8.13 3.20
N GLY A 199 0.91 8.38 1.91
CA GLY A 199 0.48 9.67 1.37
C GLY A 199 -1.00 9.94 1.61
N GLY A 200 -1.33 11.13 2.09
CA GLY A 200 -2.70 11.62 2.12
C GLY A 200 -3.23 11.92 0.71
N GLY A 201 -4.54 11.81 0.53
CA GLY A 201 -5.19 12.29 -0.69
C GLY A 201 -5.07 13.80 -0.84
N GLY A 202 -5.07 14.28 -2.08
CA GLY A 202 -5.11 15.71 -2.39
C GLY A 202 -6.36 16.36 -1.78
N THR A 203 -6.20 17.54 -1.23
CA THR A 203 -7.33 18.29 -0.66
C THR A 203 -8.13 19.01 -1.72
N ALA A 204 -9.44 19.05 -1.53
CA ALA A 204 -10.35 19.78 -2.39
C ALA A 204 -10.03 21.28 -2.35
N PRO A 205 -9.86 21.94 -3.51
CA PRO A 205 -9.65 23.36 -3.55
C PRO A 205 -10.97 24.11 -3.31
N GLY A 206 -10.87 25.40 -3.04
CA GLY A 206 -12.04 26.29 -3.12
C GLY A 206 -12.61 26.35 -4.53
N LEU A 207 -13.73 27.05 -4.68
CA LEU A 207 -14.41 27.29 -5.96
C LEU A 207 -13.42 27.84 -7.02
N LYS A 208 -13.51 27.36 -8.25
CA LYS A 208 -12.72 27.79 -9.43
C LYS A 208 -11.21 27.52 -9.34
N ARG A 209 -10.78 26.49 -8.58
CA ARG A 209 -9.38 26.13 -8.45
C ARG A 209 -9.10 24.72 -8.93
N ILE A 210 -7.87 24.53 -9.41
CA ILE A 210 -7.32 23.23 -9.73
C ILE A 210 -7.24 22.35 -8.45
N GLY A 211 -7.53 21.07 -8.55
CA GLY A 211 -7.38 20.13 -7.46
C GLY A 211 -5.93 20.03 -6.97
N CYS A 212 -5.73 19.82 -5.67
CA CYS A 212 -4.40 19.56 -5.15
C CYS A 212 -3.95 18.13 -5.51
N ASN A 213 -2.67 17.97 -5.77
CA ASN A 213 -2.09 16.64 -5.95
C ASN A 213 -2.16 15.86 -4.64
N GLY A 214 -2.24 14.53 -4.72
CA GLY A 214 -2.02 13.64 -3.59
C GLY A 214 -0.56 13.64 -3.14
N ALA A 215 -0.32 13.18 -1.92
CA ALA A 215 1.03 13.03 -1.39
C ALA A 215 1.64 11.66 -1.78
N ASN A 216 2.97 11.59 -1.82
CA ASN A 216 3.69 10.36 -2.11
C ASN A 216 3.60 9.37 -0.93
N SER A 217 3.60 8.07 -1.25
CA SER A 217 3.90 7.01 -0.28
C SER A 217 5.30 6.45 -0.53
N SER A 218 5.98 6.05 0.53
CA SER A 218 7.28 5.39 0.39
C SER A 218 7.50 4.28 1.41
N ALA A 219 8.20 3.24 0.99
CA ALA A 219 8.63 2.13 1.81
C ALA A 219 9.84 1.46 1.16
N LEU A 220 10.74 0.87 1.94
CA LEU A 220 11.83 0.03 1.40
C LEU A 220 12.72 0.75 0.37
N GLY A 221 12.86 2.07 0.44
CA GLY A 221 13.59 2.87 -0.54
C GLY A 221 12.84 3.14 -1.86
N VAL A 222 11.59 2.63 -2.00
CA VAL A 222 10.75 2.81 -3.18
C VAL A 222 9.66 3.85 -2.90
N THR A 223 9.42 4.75 -3.87
CA THR A 223 8.39 5.79 -3.79
C THR A 223 7.33 5.60 -4.87
N ALA A 224 6.07 5.69 -4.49
CA ALA A 224 4.91 5.83 -5.35
C ALA A 224 4.41 7.27 -5.29
N ALA A 225 4.27 7.93 -6.43
CA ALA A 225 3.88 9.33 -6.50
C ALA A 225 2.40 9.54 -6.15
N GLY A 226 2.06 10.73 -5.66
CA GLY A 226 0.67 11.13 -5.54
C GLY A 226 0.01 11.32 -6.90
N GLY A 227 -1.31 11.17 -6.97
CA GLY A 227 -2.11 11.44 -8.16
C GLY A 227 -2.20 12.94 -8.46
N GLY A 228 -2.30 13.31 -9.73
CA GLY A 228 -2.45 14.69 -10.17
C GLY A 228 -3.83 15.25 -9.88
N GLY A 229 -3.92 16.52 -9.45
CA GLY A 229 -5.20 17.21 -9.27
C GLY A 229 -5.93 17.48 -10.59
N GLY A 230 -7.26 17.42 -10.59
CA GLY A 230 -8.09 17.74 -11.74
C GLY A 230 -8.09 19.25 -12.05
N GLY A 231 -8.09 19.59 -13.33
CA GLY A 231 -8.19 20.97 -13.81
C GLY A 231 -9.53 21.62 -13.45
N SER A 232 -9.54 22.91 -13.28
CA SER A 232 -10.73 23.70 -12.99
C SER A 232 -11.23 24.42 -14.25
N ARG A 233 -12.52 24.77 -14.29
CA ARG A 233 -13.01 25.79 -15.20
C ARG A 233 -12.61 27.19 -14.72
N SER A 234 -11.38 27.55 -14.67
CA SER A 234 -11.03 28.91 -14.38
C SER A 234 -11.29 29.80 -15.60
N GLY A 235 -12.34 30.57 -15.48
CA GLY A 235 -12.55 31.81 -16.16
C GLY A 235 -12.83 31.82 -17.65
N CYS A 236 -14.07 32.19 -17.96
CA CYS A 236 -14.49 32.73 -19.26
C CYS A 236 -14.49 34.26 -19.27
N GLY A 237 -13.78 34.92 -18.37
CA GLY A 237 -13.69 36.39 -18.21
C GLY A 237 -12.26 36.90 -18.24
N PRO A 238 -12.09 38.23 -18.21
CA PRO A 238 -10.76 38.83 -18.04
C PRO A 238 -10.09 38.36 -16.76
N GLY A 239 -8.83 37.97 -16.82
CA GLY A 239 -8.06 37.49 -15.66
C GLY A 239 -8.01 35.97 -15.46
N CYS A 240 -8.49 35.18 -16.42
CA CYS A 240 -8.43 33.74 -16.36
C CYS A 240 -7.03 33.18 -16.57
N ASN A 241 -6.57 32.34 -15.64
CA ASN A 241 -5.29 31.66 -15.78
C ASN A 241 -5.45 30.36 -16.59
N PRO A 242 -4.89 30.26 -17.83
CA PRO A 242 -4.98 29.05 -18.64
C PRO A 242 -4.38 27.83 -17.98
N SER A 243 -3.39 27.98 -17.11
CA SER A 243 -2.73 26.87 -16.40
C SER A 243 -3.64 26.18 -15.38
N GLU A 244 -4.69 26.83 -14.88
CA GLU A 244 -5.64 26.21 -13.96
C GLU A 244 -6.67 25.30 -14.66
N ARG A 245 -6.70 25.33 -16.00
CA ARG A 245 -7.63 24.49 -16.78
C ARG A 245 -7.09 23.10 -17.05
N ALA A 246 -5.79 22.96 -17.16
CA ALA A 246 -5.14 21.68 -17.37
C ALA A 246 -5.17 20.82 -16.07
N GLY A 247 -5.28 19.52 -16.22
CA GLY A 247 -5.04 18.60 -15.12
C GLY A 247 -3.56 18.58 -14.73
N ASN A 248 -3.25 18.41 -13.45
CA ASN A 248 -1.87 18.29 -12.97
C ASN A 248 -1.28 16.92 -13.31
N PRO A 249 0.04 16.86 -13.60
CA PRO A 249 0.75 15.60 -13.69
C PRO A 249 0.88 14.94 -12.31
N GLY A 250 1.03 13.62 -12.30
CA GLY A 250 1.22 12.84 -11.08
C GLY A 250 1.52 11.37 -11.35
N GLY A 251 1.40 10.52 -10.34
CA GLY A 251 1.45 9.07 -10.50
C GLY A 251 0.50 8.62 -11.60
N SER A 252 -0.79 8.97 -11.50
CA SER A 252 -1.69 9.14 -12.65
C SER A 252 -2.08 10.61 -12.78
N GLY A 253 -2.31 11.07 -13.98
CA GLY A 253 -2.59 12.48 -14.26
C GLY A 253 -4.04 12.87 -13.98
N GLY A 254 -4.28 14.12 -13.57
CA GLY A 254 -5.63 14.69 -13.42
C GLY A 254 -6.29 14.95 -14.78
N GLY A 255 -7.63 14.92 -14.81
CA GLY A 255 -8.41 15.30 -15.98
C GLY A 255 -8.39 16.82 -16.22
N GLY A 256 -8.51 17.27 -17.48
CA GLY A 256 -8.69 18.67 -17.83
C GLY A 256 -10.06 19.18 -17.37
N GLY A 257 -10.15 20.44 -16.93
CA GLY A 257 -11.42 21.09 -16.61
C GLY A 257 -12.26 21.41 -17.86
N GLY A 258 -13.56 21.60 -17.69
CA GLY A 258 -14.42 22.09 -18.78
C GLY A 258 -14.07 23.54 -19.17
N SER A 259 -14.42 23.96 -20.37
CA SER A 259 -14.14 25.31 -20.86
C SER A 259 -15.36 25.92 -21.55
N CYS A 260 -15.32 27.23 -21.80
CA CYS A 260 -16.29 27.96 -22.59
C CYS A 260 -15.61 28.96 -23.51
N GLY A 261 -16.25 29.28 -24.63
CA GLY A 261 -15.77 30.24 -25.63
C GLY A 261 -14.71 29.66 -26.59
N PRO A 262 -14.16 30.45 -27.49
CA PRO A 262 -13.27 30.04 -28.55
C PRO A 262 -11.86 29.78 -28.05
N ARG A 263 -11.68 28.75 -27.20
CA ARG A 263 -10.38 28.35 -26.64
C ARG A 263 -10.12 26.86 -26.88
N PRO A 264 -8.84 26.43 -26.96
CA PRO A 264 -8.55 25.03 -27.09
C PRO A 264 -9.07 24.20 -25.90
N ASP A 265 -9.36 22.93 -26.16
CA ASP A 265 -9.73 21.97 -25.13
C ASP A 265 -8.66 21.93 -24.01
N PRO A 266 -9.07 21.92 -22.72
CA PRO A 266 -8.13 21.85 -21.62
C PRO A 266 -7.38 20.51 -21.57
N ALA A 267 -6.06 20.59 -21.52
CA ALA A 267 -5.21 19.41 -21.51
C ALA A 267 -5.40 18.58 -20.22
N ALA A 268 -5.15 17.29 -20.35
CA ALA A 268 -5.01 16.38 -19.24
C ALA A 268 -3.61 16.46 -18.64
N GLY A 269 -3.48 16.08 -17.38
CA GLY A 269 -2.20 15.84 -16.73
C GLY A 269 -1.54 14.54 -17.21
N ASN A 270 -0.22 14.55 -17.31
CA ASN A 270 0.55 13.35 -17.63
C ASN A 270 0.56 12.39 -16.43
N GLY A 271 0.47 11.08 -16.72
CA GLY A 271 0.74 10.02 -15.74
C GLY A 271 2.23 9.64 -15.74
N ASN A 272 2.60 8.77 -14.82
CA ASN A 272 3.96 8.29 -14.62
C ASN A 272 4.99 9.42 -14.38
N VAL A 273 4.63 10.37 -13.51
CA VAL A 273 5.50 11.49 -13.14
C VAL A 273 5.79 11.43 -11.63
N PRO A 274 7.08 11.31 -11.26
CA PRO A 274 8.25 11.10 -12.10
C PRO A 274 8.20 9.75 -12.84
N PRO A 275 8.89 9.64 -13.98
CA PRO A 275 8.87 8.42 -14.79
C PRO A 275 9.57 7.26 -14.08
N VAL A 276 8.93 6.10 -14.11
CA VAL A 276 9.44 4.83 -13.55
C VAL A 276 9.06 3.67 -14.47
N SER A 277 9.70 2.53 -14.30
CA SER A 277 9.37 1.30 -15.04
C SER A 277 9.13 0.15 -14.07
N PRO A 278 8.00 -0.60 -14.19
CA PRO A 278 6.83 -0.29 -15.03
C PRO A 278 6.21 1.08 -14.72
N PRO A 279 5.43 1.67 -15.65
CA PRO A 279 4.76 2.95 -15.42
C PRO A 279 3.86 2.87 -14.18
N GLN A 280 3.95 3.86 -13.28
CA GLN A 280 3.16 3.87 -12.04
C GLN A 280 1.71 4.37 -12.20
N GLY A 281 1.33 4.83 -13.40
CA GLY A 281 0.00 5.30 -13.71
C GLY A 281 -0.11 5.93 -15.09
N GLN A 282 -1.33 6.28 -15.48
CA GLN A 282 -1.70 6.72 -16.83
C GLN A 282 -2.16 8.19 -16.86
N PRO A 283 -2.17 8.85 -18.02
CA PRO A 283 -2.65 10.24 -18.15
C PRO A 283 -4.14 10.34 -17.86
N GLY A 284 -4.59 11.55 -17.53
CA GLY A 284 -6.00 11.91 -17.48
C GLY A 284 -6.61 12.07 -18.88
N GLY A 285 -7.92 12.33 -18.92
CA GLY A 285 -8.66 12.72 -20.12
C GLY A 285 -8.69 14.24 -20.29
N ILE A 286 -8.74 14.72 -21.53
CA ILE A 286 -8.92 16.14 -21.82
C ILE A 286 -10.32 16.61 -21.42
N GLY A 287 -10.44 17.86 -20.96
CA GLY A 287 -11.74 18.53 -20.86
C GLY A 287 -12.25 18.96 -22.24
N LYS A 288 -13.52 19.31 -22.32
CA LYS A 288 -14.09 19.81 -23.58
C LYS A 288 -14.51 21.26 -23.48
N ASN A 289 -14.26 21.99 -24.57
CA ASN A 289 -14.68 23.36 -24.79
C ASN A 289 -15.97 23.39 -25.61
N SER A 290 -17.04 22.93 -24.99
CA SER A 290 -18.40 23.03 -25.53
C SER A 290 -19.30 23.77 -24.53
N GLY A 291 -20.45 24.22 -24.94
CA GLY A 291 -21.34 25.06 -24.12
C GLY A 291 -21.66 24.52 -22.71
N ASN A 292 -21.44 23.25 -22.43
CA ASN A 292 -21.84 22.56 -21.21
C ASN A 292 -20.69 22.11 -20.30
N HIS A 293 -19.48 22.62 -20.50
CA HIS A 293 -18.36 22.51 -19.55
C HIS A 293 -18.02 21.10 -19.07
N GLN A 294 -17.74 20.17 -19.98
CA GLN A 294 -17.42 18.77 -19.63
C GLN A 294 -15.96 18.64 -19.17
N GLY A 295 -15.74 18.32 -17.90
CA GLY A 295 -14.45 17.92 -17.37
C GLY A 295 -14.03 16.55 -17.86
N GLY A 296 -12.73 16.35 -18.12
CA GLY A 296 -12.15 15.03 -18.39
C GLY A 296 -12.02 14.21 -17.13
N GLY A 297 -11.99 12.89 -17.23
CA GLY A 297 -11.71 11.98 -16.11
C GLY A 297 -10.23 11.94 -15.77
N GLY A 298 -9.89 11.72 -14.50
CA GLY A 298 -8.51 11.45 -14.06
C GLY A 298 -8.03 10.10 -14.54
N GLY A 299 -6.72 9.94 -14.79
CA GLY A 299 -6.10 8.64 -15.08
C GLY A 299 -6.14 7.70 -13.88
N GLY A 300 -6.09 6.41 -14.11
CA GLY A 300 -5.87 5.36 -13.11
C GLY A 300 -4.56 4.62 -13.37
N ALA A 301 -4.13 3.76 -12.47
CA ALA A 301 -2.91 2.99 -12.71
C ALA A 301 -3.07 1.96 -13.85
N GLY A 302 -4.27 1.42 -14.03
CA GLY A 302 -4.56 0.43 -15.05
C GLY A 302 -4.96 1.01 -16.43
N GLY A 303 -5.31 2.32 -16.51
CA GLY A 303 -5.70 2.94 -17.77
C GLY A 303 -5.89 4.45 -17.68
N ALA A 304 -5.86 5.09 -18.84
CA ALA A 304 -6.07 6.53 -18.96
C ALA A 304 -7.51 6.93 -18.61
N GLY A 305 -7.68 8.18 -18.14
CA GLY A 305 -8.98 8.80 -18.04
C GLY A 305 -9.55 9.15 -19.41
N ALA A 306 -10.87 9.14 -19.54
CA ALA A 306 -11.53 9.50 -20.78
C ALA A 306 -11.77 11.02 -20.90
N ALA A 307 -11.82 11.50 -22.12
CA ALA A 307 -12.20 12.89 -22.38
C ALA A 307 -13.65 13.15 -22.01
N GLY A 308 -13.99 14.38 -21.64
CA GLY A 308 -15.36 14.85 -21.64
C GLY A 308 -15.97 14.71 -23.03
N SER A 309 -17.27 14.44 -23.16
CA SER A 309 -17.97 14.32 -24.44
C SER A 309 -18.70 15.60 -24.76
N ALA A 310 -18.50 16.09 -25.99
CA ALA A 310 -19.13 17.30 -26.51
C ALA A 310 -20.23 17.02 -27.55
N THR A 311 -20.62 15.75 -27.72
CA THR A 311 -21.69 15.42 -28.67
C THR A 311 -23.03 15.83 -28.09
N PRO A 312 -23.99 16.35 -28.95
CA PRO A 312 -25.19 17.00 -28.45
C PRO A 312 -26.18 16.11 -27.70
N ASN A 313 -25.92 14.82 -27.50
CA ASN A 313 -26.73 13.96 -26.63
C ASN A 313 -26.10 12.59 -26.39
N PRO A 314 -25.80 12.20 -25.15
CA PRO A 314 -25.76 13.04 -23.95
C PRO A 314 -24.39 13.71 -23.75
N ASP A 315 -24.38 14.99 -23.38
CA ASP A 315 -23.21 15.65 -22.82
C ASP A 315 -22.78 14.95 -21.52
N THR A 316 -21.57 14.42 -21.49
CA THR A 316 -21.08 13.67 -20.33
C THR A 316 -19.73 14.16 -19.85
N GLY A 317 -19.53 14.19 -18.53
CA GLY A 317 -18.19 14.26 -17.95
C GLY A 317 -17.38 13.03 -18.33
N GLY A 318 -16.07 13.17 -18.50
CA GLY A 318 -15.20 12.06 -18.85
C GLY A 318 -15.11 11.02 -17.71
N PRO A 319 -15.28 9.73 -17.96
CA PRO A 319 -15.04 8.68 -16.99
C PRO A 319 -13.60 8.65 -16.49
N GLY A 320 -13.39 8.34 -15.20
CA GLY A 320 -12.10 8.07 -14.63
C GLY A 320 -11.49 6.78 -15.15
N GLY A 321 -10.16 6.76 -15.30
CA GLY A 321 -9.40 5.59 -15.70
C GLY A 321 -9.45 4.48 -14.65
N PRO A 322 -9.43 3.20 -15.06
CA PRO A 322 -9.46 2.08 -14.13
C PRO A 322 -8.17 1.98 -13.33
N GLY A 323 -8.30 1.48 -12.09
CA GLY A 323 -7.18 1.03 -11.29
C GLY A 323 -6.66 -0.33 -11.73
N THR A 324 -5.71 -0.86 -10.96
CA THR A 324 -5.12 -2.16 -11.22
C THR A 324 -5.42 -3.16 -10.09
N PRO A 325 -5.73 -4.44 -10.41
CA PRO A 325 -6.00 -5.45 -9.40
C PRO A 325 -4.70 -6.10 -8.91
N THR A 326 -4.67 -6.45 -7.63
CA THR A 326 -3.65 -7.34 -7.04
C THR A 326 -4.25 -8.22 -5.97
N SER A 327 -3.74 -9.44 -5.81
CA SER A 327 -4.11 -10.35 -4.72
C SER A 327 -3.08 -10.36 -3.59
N ILE A 328 -2.26 -9.33 -3.44
CA ILE A 328 -1.21 -9.26 -2.41
C ILE A 328 -1.76 -9.43 -0.99
N THR A 329 -3.01 -9.05 -0.73
CA THR A 329 -3.72 -9.23 0.55
C THR A 329 -4.43 -10.57 0.70
N GLY A 330 -4.29 -11.48 -0.27
CA GLY A 330 -4.94 -12.80 -0.27
C GLY A 330 -6.14 -12.90 -1.22
N SER A 331 -6.80 -11.79 -1.54
CA SER A 331 -7.93 -11.69 -2.48
C SER A 331 -7.69 -10.57 -3.49
N PRO A 332 -8.25 -10.63 -4.70
CA PRO A 332 -8.14 -9.54 -5.67
C PRO A 332 -8.79 -8.25 -5.17
N VAL A 333 -8.01 -7.17 -5.15
CA VAL A 333 -8.50 -5.82 -4.79
C VAL A 333 -8.01 -4.83 -5.83
N LEU A 334 -8.94 -4.08 -6.44
CA LEU A 334 -8.60 -2.96 -7.32
C LEU A 334 -8.25 -1.72 -6.51
N ARG A 335 -7.21 -1.00 -6.94
CA ARG A 335 -6.78 0.27 -6.34
C ARG A 335 -6.36 1.27 -7.40
N THR A 336 -6.28 2.55 -7.03
CA THR A 336 -5.78 3.65 -7.87
C THR A 336 -6.65 3.99 -9.08
N GLY A 337 -7.99 3.85 -8.96
CA GLY A 337 -8.91 4.36 -9.97
C GLY A 337 -8.94 5.88 -10.00
N GLY A 338 -9.04 6.48 -11.19
CA GLY A 338 -9.18 7.93 -11.38
C GLY A 338 -10.59 8.44 -11.04
N GLY A 339 -10.73 9.72 -10.70
CA GLY A 339 -12.02 10.38 -10.51
C GLY A 339 -12.70 10.70 -11.83
N GLY A 340 -14.04 10.69 -11.85
CA GLY A 340 -14.84 11.13 -12.99
C GLY A 340 -14.85 12.66 -13.12
N GLY A 341 -14.94 13.18 -14.36
CA GLY A 341 -15.09 14.61 -14.64
C GLY A 341 -16.48 15.15 -14.27
N GLY A 342 -16.56 16.39 -13.80
CA GLY A 342 -17.80 17.10 -13.59
C GLY A 342 -18.44 17.55 -14.90
N ASN A 343 -19.74 17.87 -14.86
CA ASN A 343 -20.50 18.28 -16.04
C ASN A 343 -21.57 19.32 -15.68
N GLN A 344 -21.98 20.13 -16.66
CA GLN A 344 -23.18 20.97 -16.61
C GLN A 344 -24.40 20.26 -17.22
N GLY A 345 -24.19 19.20 -17.98
CA GLY A 345 -25.24 18.36 -18.56
C GLY A 345 -25.76 17.28 -17.61
N PRO A 346 -26.65 16.40 -18.09
CA PRO A 346 -27.37 15.45 -17.22
C PRO A 346 -26.53 14.28 -16.71
N THR A 347 -25.31 14.04 -17.25
CA THR A 347 -24.53 12.86 -16.89
C THR A 347 -23.11 13.24 -16.45
N ALA A 348 -22.79 12.98 -15.20
CA ALA A 348 -21.44 13.13 -14.67
C ALA A 348 -20.53 12.00 -15.15
N GLY A 349 -19.23 12.25 -15.16
CA GLY A 349 -18.21 11.22 -15.40
C GLY A 349 -18.28 10.12 -14.37
N ALA A 350 -18.28 8.87 -14.82
CA ALA A 350 -18.25 7.71 -13.92
C ALA A 350 -16.91 7.66 -13.16
N ALA A 351 -16.96 7.11 -11.95
CA ALA A 351 -15.76 6.79 -11.19
C ALA A 351 -14.93 5.70 -11.87
N GLY A 352 -13.61 5.85 -11.88
CA GLY A 352 -12.70 4.77 -12.25
C GLY A 352 -12.75 3.65 -11.21
N PRO A 353 -12.95 2.37 -11.62
CA PRO A 353 -12.91 1.26 -10.68
C PRO A 353 -11.58 1.21 -9.92
N GLY A 354 -11.61 0.94 -8.63
CA GLY A 354 -10.43 0.96 -7.76
C GLY A 354 -10.37 2.17 -6.84
N GLY A 355 -11.54 2.74 -6.48
CA GLY A 355 -11.65 3.76 -5.47
C GLY A 355 -11.75 5.19 -5.98
N GLY A 356 -11.93 5.41 -7.29
CA GLY A 356 -12.20 6.73 -7.83
C GLY A 356 -13.56 7.29 -7.36
N GLY A 357 -13.68 8.62 -7.27
CA GLY A 357 -14.92 9.33 -6.99
C GLY A 357 -15.69 9.66 -8.28
N ILE A 358 -17.02 9.55 -8.28
CA ILE A 358 -17.88 9.98 -9.39
C ILE A 358 -17.85 11.50 -9.54
N GLY A 359 -17.92 12.02 -10.75
CA GLY A 359 -18.03 13.45 -11.05
C GLY A 359 -19.35 14.05 -10.56
N GLY A 360 -19.38 15.36 -10.39
CA GLY A 360 -20.57 16.12 -9.98
C GLY A 360 -21.50 16.44 -11.14
N LEU A 361 -22.80 16.39 -10.88
CA LEU A 361 -23.90 16.89 -11.71
C LEU A 361 -24.02 18.42 -11.55
N PRO A 362 -24.88 19.10 -12.36
CA PRO A 362 -25.14 20.54 -12.24
C PRO A 362 -25.43 20.96 -10.80
N GLY A 363 -24.65 21.92 -10.30
CA GLY A 363 -24.80 22.43 -8.91
C GLY A 363 -24.35 21.46 -7.81
N GLY A 364 -23.86 20.26 -8.15
CA GLY A 364 -23.46 19.22 -7.20
C GLY A 364 -21.94 19.00 -7.10
N PRO A 365 -21.45 18.59 -5.92
CA PRO A 365 -20.08 18.14 -5.74
C PRO A 365 -19.86 16.79 -6.44
N GLY A 366 -18.62 16.51 -6.79
CA GLY A 366 -18.20 15.15 -7.06
C GLY A 366 -18.10 14.33 -5.76
N ALA A 367 -17.85 13.04 -5.86
CA ALA A 367 -17.54 12.20 -4.71
C ALA A 367 -16.05 12.16 -4.41
N ALA A 368 -15.71 11.99 -3.14
CA ALA A 368 -14.30 11.80 -2.75
C ALA A 368 -13.77 10.44 -3.24
N GLY A 369 -12.49 10.36 -3.48
CA GLY A 369 -11.77 9.11 -3.65
C GLY A 369 -11.81 8.27 -2.36
N SER A 370 -11.89 6.96 -2.49
CA SER A 370 -11.96 6.04 -1.36
C SER A 370 -10.63 6.01 -0.59
N ALA A 371 -10.71 6.04 0.74
CA ALA A 371 -9.54 5.93 1.60
C ALA A 371 -8.79 4.59 1.39
N ASN A 372 -7.48 4.59 1.58
CA ASN A 372 -6.61 3.42 1.47
C ASN A 372 -6.64 2.73 0.09
N THR A 373 -7.01 3.48 -0.94
CA THR A 373 -7.00 3.00 -2.33
C THR A 373 -6.15 3.84 -3.26
N GLY A 374 -5.79 5.06 -2.86
CA GLY A 374 -5.16 6.03 -3.75
C GLY A 374 -6.07 6.51 -4.88
N GLY A 375 -7.39 6.39 -4.72
CA GLY A 375 -8.37 6.79 -5.74
C GLY A 375 -8.46 8.32 -5.90
N GLY A 376 -8.63 8.81 -7.14
CA GLY A 376 -8.82 10.24 -7.42
C GLY A 376 -10.21 10.73 -7.03
N GLY A 377 -10.33 11.99 -6.60
CA GLY A 377 -11.62 12.64 -6.31
C GLY A 377 -12.35 13.06 -7.60
N GLY A 378 -13.68 13.02 -7.60
CA GLY A 378 -14.51 13.47 -8.71
C GLY A 378 -14.46 14.99 -8.90
N GLY A 379 -14.44 15.46 -10.15
CA GLY A 379 -14.59 16.88 -10.48
C GLY A 379 -16.00 17.36 -10.17
N THR A 380 -16.18 18.66 -9.97
CA THR A 380 -17.49 19.25 -9.64
C THR A 380 -18.30 19.60 -10.87
N GLY A 381 -19.61 19.60 -10.73
CA GLY A 381 -20.54 20.15 -11.72
C GLY A 381 -20.49 21.68 -11.79
N PHE A 382 -21.20 22.26 -12.74
CA PHE A 382 -21.39 23.71 -12.88
C PHE A 382 -22.88 24.06 -12.70
N PRO A 383 -23.31 25.19 -12.08
CA PRO A 383 -22.47 26.18 -11.40
C PRO A 383 -21.88 25.68 -10.07
N ALA A 384 -21.20 26.45 -9.36
CA ALA A 384 -20.29 26.21 -8.26
C ALA A 384 -20.72 25.17 -7.21
N SER A 385 -19.85 24.19 -6.97
CA SER A 385 -19.84 23.32 -5.79
C SER A 385 -18.38 23.09 -5.34
N PRO A 386 -18.11 22.76 -4.06
CA PRO A 386 -16.77 22.43 -3.62
C PRO A 386 -16.28 21.17 -4.34
N ALA A 387 -15.02 21.13 -4.64
CA ALA A 387 -14.35 19.95 -5.22
C ALA A 387 -14.28 18.82 -4.20
N SER A 388 -13.89 17.63 -4.66
CA SER A 388 -13.79 16.42 -3.84
C SER A 388 -12.33 16.04 -3.56
N ASN A 389 -12.06 15.59 -2.34
CA ASN A 389 -10.74 15.11 -1.95
C ASN A 389 -10.36 13.82 -2.69
N GLY A 390 -9.07 13.60 -2.91
CA GLY A 390 -8.54 12.29 -3.24
C GLY A 390 -8.55 11.35 -2.04
N GLY A 391 -8.49 10.04 -2.29
CA GLY A 391 -8.36 9.00 -1.27
C GLY A 391 -6.91 8.87 -0.79
N SER A 392 -6.71 8.50 0.46
CA SER A 392 -5.38 8.20 0.99
C SER A 392 -4.75 6.98 0.32
N GLY A 393 -3.43 6.92 0.35
CA GLY A 393 -2.63 5.76 -0.07
C GLY A 393 -2.65 4.61 0.93
N ILE A 394 -1.85 3.60 0.63
CA ILE A 394 -1.64 2.41 1.46
C ILE A 394 -0.29 1.79 1.12
N VAL A 395 0.37 1.17 2.10
CA VAL A 395 1.57 0.35 1.89
C VAL A 395 1.29 -1.05 2.40
N ILE A 396 1.61 -2.05 1.58
CA ILE A 396 1.44 -3.47 1.89
C ILE A 396 2.77 -4.17 1.63
N ILE A 397 3.25 -4.96 2.59
CA ILE A 397 4.47 -5.76 2.47
C ILE A 397 4.10 -7.21 2.77
N ARG A 398 4.54 -8.14 1.93
CA ARG A 398 4.26 -9.58 2.07
C ARG A 398 5.54 -10.39 1.94
N TYR A 399 5.72 -11.38 2.82
CA TYR A 399 6.86 -12.28 2.78
C TYR A 399 6.49 -13.68 3.31
N LYS A 400 7.29 -14.69 2.95
CA LYS A 400 7.15 -16.07 3.44
C LYS A 400 7.68 -16.18 4.87
N PHE A 401 6.94 -16.87 5.76
CA PHE A 401 7.28 -17.01 7.17
C PHE A 401 7.22 -18.46 7.69
N LYS A 402 6.83 -19.42 6.85
CA LYS A 402 6.83 -20.86 7.13
C LYS A 402 6.80 -21.68 5.84
#